data_ccb4c7783a0e95d586a577cd19dcc9b5
#
_entry.id   ccb4c7783a0e95d586a577cd19dcc9b5
#
_cell.length_a   1.000
_cell.length_b   1.000
_cell.length_c   1.000
_cell.angle_alpha   90.00
_cell.angle_beta   90.00
_cell.angle_gamma   90.00
#
_symmetry.space_group_name_H-M   'P 1'
#
loop_
_entity.id
_entity.type
_entity.pdbx_description
1 polymer ?
#
loop_
_entity_poly.entity_id
_entity_poly.type
_entity_poly.pdbx_seq_one_letter_code
_entity_poly.pdbx_strand_id
1 'polypeptide(L)'
;LIFRVVRCEIRPVMALEKPPLAVNILRQGTNDSPMKELVALAAEAATRPGVLSVSIAEGFPYADVEEMGMAFLAVTDGDAELAGEITRELARAAWEVRTELEGDGVAIDEALRHAAQSAAHPVVLLDVGDNVGGGSPGDSTHVLAAAQRLGVGGLFHSLCDPASVS
;
A
#
# COMPACT_ATOMS: atom_id res chain seq x y z
N LEU A 1 14.03 -20.43 -9.10
CA LEU A 1 12.79 -21.11 -8.80
C LEU A 1 12.20 -21.80 -10.04
N ILE A 2 11.87 -21.04 -11.12
CA ILE A 2 11.22 -21.54 -12.35
C ILE A 2 11.93 -22.75 -12.95
N PHE A 3 13.26 -22.72 -13.11
CA PHE A 3 14.02 -23.86 -13.66
C PHE A 3 13.87 -25.14 -12.83
N ARG A 4 13.80 -25.03 -11.50
CA ARG A 4 13.59 -26.18 -10.62
C ARG A 4 12.21 -26.80 -10.80
N VAL A 5 11.17 -25.95 -11.01
CA VAL A 5 9.81 -26.42 -11.32
C VAL A 5 9.79 -27.16 -12.66
N VAL A 6 10.36 -26.57 -13.71
CA VAL A 6 10.40 -27.18 -15.06
C VAL A 6 11.16 -28.52 -15.06
N ARG A 7 12.19 -28.66 -14.23
CA ARG A 7 12.95 -29.88 -14.06
C ARG A 7 12.30 -30.89 -13.10
N CYS A 8 11.10 -30.59 -12.58
CA CYS A 8 10.41 -31.42 -11.59
C CYS A 8 11.24 -31.68 -10.31
N GLU A 9 12.16 -30.76 -9.97
CA GLU A 9 12.98 -30.84 -8.75
C GLU A 9 12.19 -30.39 -7.50
N ILE A 10 11.11 -29.65 -7.70
CA ILE A 10 10.20 -29.16 -6.66
C ILE A 10 8.76 -29.26 -7.13
N ARG A 11 7.82 -29.31 -6.16
CA ARG A 11 6.36 -29.33 -6.37
C ARG A 11 5.71 -28.14 -5.67
N PRO A 12 5.69 -26.94 -6.27
CA PRO A 12 5.13 -25.78 -5.61
C PRO A 12 3.65 -25.98 -5.28
N VAL A 13 3.30 -25.77 -4.04
CA VAL A 13 1.93 -25.61 -3.56
C VAL A 13 1.80 -24.24 -2.90
N MET A 14 0.67 -23.58 -3.08
CA MET A 14 0.43 -22.23 -2.60
C MET A 14 -0.78 -22.20 -1.67
N ALA A 15 -0.64 -21.47 -0.57
CA ALA A 15 -1.75 -21.03 0.25
C ALA A 15 -1.91 -19.50 0.16
N LEU A 16 -3.16 -19.07 0.29
CA LEU A 16 -3.56 -17.68 0.36
C LEU A 16 -4.44 -17.50 1.58
N GLU A 17 -4.15 -16.45 2.37
CA GLU A 17 -5.04 -15.98 3.44
C GLU A 17 -5.34 -14.51 3.22
N LYS A 18 -6.63 -14.15 3.32
CA LYS A 18 -7.10 -12.78 3.08
C LYS A 18 -8.00 -12.34 4.24
N PRO A 19 -7.45 -11.69 5.27
CA PRO A 19 -8.26 -11.10 6.31
C PRO A 19 -9.11 -9.94 5.76
N PRO A 20 -10.25 -9.60 6.38
CA PRO A 20 -11.05 -8.45 5.96
C PRO A 20 -10.38 -7.13 6.39
N LEU A 21 -9.24 -6.85 5.80
CA LEU A 21 -8.36 -5.74 6.16
C LEU A 21 -7.98 -4.91 4.95
N ALA A 22 -8.43 -3.66 4.94
CA ALA A 22 -7.97 -2.63 4.02
C ALA A 22 -6.94 -1.76 4.74
N VAL A 23 -5.77 -1.59 4.14
CA VAL A 23 -4.66 -0.83 4.72
C VAL A 23 -4.61 0.55 4.09
N ASN A 24 -4.52 1.60 4.90
CA ASN A 24 -4.34 2.95 4.39
C ASN A 24 -3.03 3.04 3.59
N ILE A 25 -3.05 3.71 2.45
CA ILE A 25 -1.88 3.84 1.56
C ILE A 25 -0.66 4.45 2.27
N LEU A 26 -0.90 5.35 3.22
CA LEU A 26 0.16 6.00 4.01
C LEU A 26 0.80 5.06 5.05
N ARG A 27 0.21 3.88 5.27
CA ARG A 27 0.70 2.84 6.19
C ARG A 27 1.32 1.64 5.47
N GLN A 28 1.42 1.70 4.15
CA GLN A 28 2.01 0.65 3.32
C GLN A 28 3.54 0.78 3.17
N GLY A 29 4.15 1.77 3.80
CA GLY A 29 5.60 1.97 3.78
C GLY A 29 6.34 0.83 4.48
N THR A 30 7.06 -0.01 3.74
CA THR A 30 7.76 -1.20 4.26
C THR A 30 8.95 -0.90 5.18
N ASN A 31 9.35 0.37 5.29
CA ASN A 31 10.39 0.83 6.20
C ASN A 31 9.85 1.37 7.54
N ASP A 32 8.53 1.52 7.64
CA ASP A 32 7.84 2.12 8.77
C ASP A 32 6.96 1.09 9.49
N SER A 33 6.85 1.23 10.82
CA SER A 33 5.93 0.40 11.60
C SER A 33 4.47 0.76 11.29
N PRO A 34 3.57 -0.23 11.32
CA PRO A 34 3.75 -1.64 11.63
C PRO A 34 4.11 -2.52 10.42
N MET A 35 4.14 -1.99 9.19
CA MET A 35 4.41 -2.77 7.99
C MET A 35 5.82 -3.38 8.00
N LYS A 36 6.79 -2.66 8.53
CA LYS A 36 8.17 -3.14 8.67
C LYS A 36 8.26 -4.46 9.44
N GLU A 37 7.53 -4.59 10.53
CA GLU A 37 7.50 -5.78 11.36
C GLU A 37 6.81 -6.94 10.64
N LEU A 38 5.74 -6.67 9.89
CA LEU A 38 5.05 -7.67 9.07
C LEU A 38 5.96 -8.20 7.95
N VAL A 39 6.71 -7.30 7.29
CA VAL A 39 7.69 -7.69 6.27
C VAL A 39 8.83 -8.51 6.88
N ALA A 40 9.31 -8.15 8.07
CA ALA A 40 10.33 -8.91 8.77
C ALA A 40 9.83 -10.34 9.13
N LEU A 41 8.59 -10.46 9.60
CA LEU A 41 7.96 -11.74 9.89
C LEU A 41 7.83 -12.61 8.64
N ALA A 42 7.43 -12.02 7.51
CA ALA A 42 7.37 -12.72 6.22
C ALA A 42 8.76 -13.17 5.75
N ALA A 43 9.78 -12.33 5.93
CA ALA A 43 11.16 -12.66 5.59
C ALA A 43 11.69 -13.81 6.46
N GLU A 44 11.38 -13.82 7.75
CA GLU A 44 11.73 -14.92 8.66
C GLU A 44 11.03 -16.22 8.24
N ALA A 45 9.72 -16.18 7.97
CA ALA A 45 8.97 -17.33 7.49
C ALA A 45 9.54 -17.91 6.18
N ALA A 46 10.06 -17.06 5.30
CA ALA A 46 10.69 -17.46 4.04
C ALA A 46 12.00 -18.26 4.23
N THR A 47 12.61 -18.23 5.43
CA THR A 47 13.81 -19.02 5.75
C THR A 47 13.50 -20.43 6.22
N ARG A 48 12.24 -20.76 6.50
CA ARG A 48 11.84 -22.10 6.99
C ARG A 48 12.12 -23.16 5.92
N PRO A 49 12.60 -24.35 6.32
CA PRO A 49 12.83 -25.45 5.37
C PRO A 49 11.56 -25.80 4.57
N GLY A 50 11.71 -25.99 3.26
CA GLY A 50 10.59 -26.30 2.37
C GLY A 50 9.81 -25.09 1.89
N VAL A 51 10.05 -23.89 2.40
CA VAL A 51 9.44 -22.66 1.92
C VAL A 51 10.17 -22.17 0.67
N LEU A 52 9.41 -21.86 -0.37
CA LEU A 52 9.94 -21.38 -1.66
C LEU A 52 9.77 -19.86 -1.83
N SER A 53 8.68 -19.31 -1.30
CA SER A 53 8.40 -17.88 -1.33
C SER A 53 7.33 -17.51 -0.31
N VAL A 54 7.44 -16.32 0.26
CA VAL A 54 6.39 -15.68 1.06
C VAL A 54 6.19 -14.27 0.52
N SER A 55 4.95 -13.82 0.43
CA SER A 55 4.61 -12.50 -0.10
C SER A 55 3.46 -11.87 0.68
N ILE A 56 3.53 -10.55 0.85
CA ILE A 56 2.45 -9.71 1.35
C ILE A 56 1.95 -8.88 0.16
N ALA A 57 0.66 -8.98 -0.15
CA ALA A 57 -0.03 -8.10 -1.07
C ALA A 57 -0.84 -7.11 -0.23
N GLU A 58 -0.47 -5.86 -0.24
CA GLU A 58 -1.04 -4.84 0.66
C GLU A 58 -2.42 -4.37 0.19
N GLY A 59 -2.71 -4.51 -1.10
CA GLY A 59 -3.92 -3.99 -1.73
C GLY A 59 -3.84 -2.49 -1.98
N PHE A 60 -4.60 -2.01 -2.97
CA PHE A 60 -4.72 -0.58 -3.25
C PHE A 60 -6.08 -0.09 -2.73
N PRO A 61 -6.15 0.68 -1.64
CA PRO A 61 -7.39 0.95 -0.91
C PRO A 61 -8.42 1.78 -1.69
N TYR A 62 -8.01 2.42 -2.78
CA TYR A 62 -8.91 3.20 -3.65
C TYR A 62 -9.48 2.38 -4.82
N ALA A 63 -9.07 1.12 -4.97
CA ALA A 63 -9.68 0.22 -5.94
C ALA A 63 -11.02 -0.30 -5.38
N ASP A 64 -12.13 0.06 -6.04
CA ASP A 64 -13.47 -0.41 -5.69
C ASP A 64 -13.75 -1.75 -6.38
N VAL A 65 -13.09 -2.79 -5.90
CA VAL A 65 -13.24 -4.17 -6.37
C VAL A 65 -13.40 -5.12 -5.19
N GLU A 66 -14.12 -6.22 -5.40
CA GLU A 66 -14.41 -7.22 -4.35
C GLU A 66 -13.14 -7.84 -3.76
N GLU A 67 -12.11 -7.98 -4.58
CA GLU A 67 -10.82 -8.56 -4.18
C GLU A 67 -9.90 -7.59 -3.45
N MET A 68 -10.26 -6.32 -3.30
CA MET A 68 -9.44 -5.34 -2.58
C MET A 68 -9.21 -5.79 -1.14
N GLY A 69 -8.02 -5.49 -0.62
CA GLY A 69 -7.60 -5.78 0.73
C GLY A 69 -6.26 -6.50 0.81
N MET A 70 -5.76 -6.60 2.03
CA MET A 70 -4.48 -7.24 2.30
C MET A 70 -4.58 -8.76 2.13
N ALA A 71 -3.56 -9.36 1.53
CA ALA A 71 -3.48 -10.80 1.36
C ALA A 71 -2.06 -11.32 1.60
N PHE A 72 -1.97 -12.53 2.12
CA PHE A 72 -0.73 -13.21 2.44
C PHE A 72 -0.63 -14.48 1.63
N LEU A 73 0.51 -14.68 0.95
CA LEU A 73 0.77 -15.83 0.12
C LEU A 73 2.01 -16.54 0.61
N ALA A 74 1.95 -17.86 0.69
CA ALA A 74 3.12 -18.70 0.92
C ALA A 74 3.14 -19.82 -0.10
N VAL A 75 4.33 -20.08 -0.64
CA VAL A 75 4.59 -21.18 -1.57
C VAL A 75 5.61 -22.10 -0.94
N THR A 76 5.31 -23.40 -0.87
CA THR A 76 6.16 -24.44 -0.30
C THR A 76 6.43 -25.55 -1.31
N ASP A 77 7.43 -26.38 -1.04
CA ASP A 77 7.73 -27.57 -1.85
C ASP A 77 6.89 -28.76 -1.38
N GLY A 78 5.66 -28.85 -1.89
CA GLY A 78 4.74 -29.97 -1.66
C GLY A 78 4.04 -29.97 -0.29
N ASP A 79 4.27 -29.01 0.57
CA ASP A 79 3.71 -28.92 1.91
C ASP A 79 2.62 -27.83 2.01
N ALA A 80 1.37 -28.23 1.74
CA ALA A 80 0.22 -27.33 1.82
C ALA A 80 -0.13 -26.91 3.25
N GLU A 81 0.18 -27.74 4.25
CA GLU A 81 -0.08 -27.44 5.65
C GLU A 81 0.83 -26.33 6.15
N LEU A 82 2.14 -26.44 5.88
CA LEU A 82 3.12 -25.40 6.17
C LEU A 82 2.78 -24.08 5.46
N ALA A 83 2.36 -24.13 4.18
CA ALA A 83 1.95 -22.94 3.46
C ALA A 83 0.75 -22.24 4.14
N GLY A 84 -0.27 -23.04 4.52
CA GLY A 84 -1.45 -22.52 5.24
C GLY A 84 -1.14 -22.02 6.66
N GLU A 85 -0.18 -22.63 7.36
CA GLU A 85 0.28 -22.17 8.66
C GLU A 85 0.89 -20.77 8.56
N ILE A 86 1.83 -20.59 7.64
CA ILE A 86 2.52 -19.32 7.42
C ILE A 86 1.53 -18.20 7.06
N THR A 87 0.61 -18.46 6.13
CA THR A 87 -0.35 -17.42 5.72
C THR A 87 -1.28 -17.01 6.85
N ARG A 88 -1.75 -17.96 7.68
CA ARG A 88 -2.57 -17.67 8.87
C ARG A 88 -1.79 -16.92 9.96
N GLU A 89 -0.52 -17.25 10.15
CA GLU A 89 0.36 -16.55 11.10
C GLU A 89 0.50 -15.08 10.72
N LEU A 90 0.82 -14.80 9.45
CA LEU A 90 0.95 -13.43 8.93
C LEU A 90 -0.38 -12.66 8.97
N ALA A 91 -1.48 -13.29 8.56
CA ALA A 91 -2.81 -12.67 8.60
C ALA A 91 -3.23 -12.30 10.03
N ARG A 92 -2.92 -13.17 11.01
CA ARG A 92 -3.18 -12.87 12.42
C ARG A 92 -2.34 -11.71 12.92
N ALA A 93 -1.04 -11.69 12.62
CA ALA A 93 -0.16 -10.60 13.01
C ALA A 93 -0.63 -9.26 12.45
N ALA A 94 -1.04 -9.21 11.18
CA ALA A 94 -1.59 -8.00 10.57
C ALA A 94 -2.92 -7.59 11.23
N TRP A 95 -3.77 -8.54 11.57
CA TRP A 95 -5.03 -8.25 12.26
C TRP A 95 -4.83 -7.69 13.67
N GLU A 96 -3.81 -8.14 14.38
CA GLU A 96 -3.46 -7.63 15.72
C GLU A 96 -3.08 -6.14 15.69
N VAL A 97 -2.39 -5.70 14.62
CA VAL A 97 -1.96 -4.30 14.44
C VAL A 97 -2.90 -3.49 13.54
N ARG A 98 -4.11 -3.98 13.22
CA ARG A 98 -5.03 -3.36 12.24
C ARG A 98 -5.35 -1.90 12.52
N THR A 99 -5.42 -1.49 13.78
CA THR A 99 -5.68 -0.09 14.16
C THR A 99 -4.50 0.83 13.89
N GLU A 100 -3.28 0.29 13.83
CA GLU A 100 -2.08 1.03 13.47
C GLU A 100 -1.93 1.15 11.94
N LEU A 101 -2.64 0.30 11.19
CA LEU A 101 -2.70 0.34 9.73
C LEU A 101 -3.78 1.31 9.21
N GLU A 102 -4.57 1.90 10.09
CA GLU A 102 -5.39 3.06 9.80
C GLU A 102 -4.51 4.29 9.63
N GLY A 103 -4.95 5.25 8.85
CA GLY A 103 -4.21 6.48 8.67
C GLY A 103 -5.11 7.61 8.22
N ASP A 104 -4.89 8.78 8.77
CA ASP A 104 -5.56 10.00 8.38
C ASP A 104 -4.61 10.85 7.53
N GLY A 105 -5.10 11.32 6.39
CA GLY A 105 -4.47 12.40 5.66
C GLY A 105 -4.65 13.71 6.42
N VAL A 106 -3.78 14.68 6.18
CA VAL A 106 -3.96 16.05 6.69
C VAL A 106 -5.05 16.71 5.87
N ALA A 107 -5.98 17.40 6.53
CA ALA A 107 -7.02 18.18 5.83
C ALA A 107 -6.40 19.23 4.90
N ILE A 108 -6.98 19.45 3.71
CA ILE A 108 -6.43 20.35 2.68
C ILE A 108 -6.13 21.75 3.24
N ASP A 109 -7.06 22.31 3.99
CA ASP A 109 -6.90 23.66 4.57
C ASP A 109 -5.76 23.74 5.57
N GLU A 110 -5.56 22.71 6.36
CA GLU A 110 -4.48 22.62 7.33
C GLU A 110 -3.14 22.43 6.62
N ALA A 111 -3.06 21.55 5.64
CA ALA A 111 -1.87 21.32 4.84
C ALA A 111 -1.41 22.60 4.13
N LEU A 112 -2.35 23.36 3.53
CA LEU A 112 -2.06 24.63 2.85
C LEU A 112 -1.59 25.72 3.83
N ARG A 113 -2.20 25.84 5.02
CA ARG A 113 -1.74 26.79 6.04
C ARG A 113 -0.35 26.43 6.54
N HIS A 114 -0.10 25.14 6.78
CA HIS A 114 1.23 24.67 7.18
C HIS A 114 2.27 25.00 6.10
N ALA A 115 1.98 24.70 4.84
CA ALA A 115 2.88 24.98 3.73
C ALA A 115 3.20 26.49 3.62
N ALA A 116 2.18 27.35 3.77
CA ALA A 116 2.34 28.80 3.71
C ALA A 116 3.18 29.38 4.87
N GLN A 117 3.20 28.71 6.02
CA GLN A 117 3.94 29.13 7.21
C GLN A 117 5.32 28.47 7.33
N SER A 118 5.62 27.49 6.50
CA SER A 118 6.89 26.77 6.54
C SER A 118 8.06 27.67 6.19
N ALA A 119 9.14 27.60 6.98
CA ALA A 119 10.41 28.23 6.64
C ALA A 119 11.21 27.42 5.59
N ALA A 120 10.89 26.13 5.41
CA ALA A 120 11.53 25.27 4.43
C ALA A 120 10.73 25.25 3.12
N HIS A 121 11.41 25.45 2.00
CA HIS A 121 10.81 25.45 0.67
C HIS A 121 11.63 24.59 -0.31
N PRO A 122 11.00 23.98 -1.32
CA PRO A 122 9.55 23.88 -1.54
C PRO A 122 8.88 22.91 -0.54
N VAL A 123 7.59 23.16 -0.25
CA VAL A 123 6.73 22.19 0.46
C VAL A 123 5.92 21.42 -0.57
N VAL A 124 5.98 20.09 -0.52
CA VAL A 124 5.24 19.21 -1.43
C VAL A 124 3.99 18.71 -0.71
N LEU A 125 2.82 18.96 -1.29
CA LEU A 125 1.55 18.40 -0.86
C LEU A 125 1.15 17.30 -1.85
N LEU A 126 0.84 16.11 -1.34
CA LEU A 126 0.41 14.96 -2.14
C LEU A 126 -1.10 14.79 -2.00
N ASP A 127 -1.83 14.92 -3.12
CA ASP A 127 -3.23 14.54 -3.20
C ASP A 127 -3.30 13.00 -3.37
N VAL A 128 -3.54 12.32 -2.26
CA VAL A 128 -3.56 10.84 -2.23
C VAL A 128 -4.81 10.29 -2.93
N GLY A 129 -5.94 11.03 -2.86
CA GLY A 129 -7.20 10.61 -3.47
C GLY A 129 -7.21 10.72 -4.99
N ASP A 130 -6.44 11.67 -5.56
CA ASP A 130 -6.35 11.90 -7.00
C ASP A 130 -4.98 11.49 -7.57
N ASN A 131 -4.43 10.40 -7.06
CA ASN A 131 -3.15 9.86 -7.49
C ASN A 131 -3.28 9.12 -8.83
N VAL A 132 -2.74 9.68 -9.91
CA VAL A 132 -2.74 9.06 -11.25
C VAL A 132 -2.01 7.72 -11.30
N GLY A 133 -1.01 7.51 -10.45
CA GLY A 133 -0.33 6.23 -10.29
C GLY A 133 -1.23 5.14 -9.70
N GLY A 134 -2.30 5.53 -9.02
CA GLY A 134 -3.34 4.66 -8.49
C GLY A 134 -4.55 4.49 -9.41
N GLY A 135 -4.53 5.12 -10.58
CA GLY A 135 -5.62 5.01 -11.56
C GLY A 135 -6.65 6.14 -11.51
N SER A 136 -6.45 7.15 -10.65
CA SER A 136 -7.30 8.36 -10.64
C SER A 136 -7.01 9.25 -11.84
N PRO A 137 -7.98 10.06 -12.29
CA PRO A 137 -7.82 10.90 -13.49
C PRO A 137 -6.81 12.05 -13.33
N GLY A 138 -6.50 12.51 -12.13
CA GLY A 138 -5.59 13.63 -11.89
C GLY A 138 -6.23 14.98 -12.22
N ASP A 139 -7.55 15.09 -12.08
CA ASP A 139 -8.34 16.28 -12.46
C ASP A 139 -8.96 17.01 -11.26
N SER A 140 -8.62 16.62 -10.03
CA SER A 140 -9.14 17.21 -8.81
C SER A 140 -8.71 18.67 -8.66
N THR A 141 -9.69 19.55 -8.49
CA THR A 141 -9.48 21.00 -8.25
C THR A 141 -9.60 21.39 -6.78
N HIS A 142 -9.77 20.45 -5.86
CA HIS A 142 -10.03 20.73 -4.45
C HIS A 142 -8.91 21.50 -3.77
N VAL A 143 -7.65 21.11 -4.01
CA VAL A 143 -6.47 21.82 -3.47
C VAL A 143 -6.36 23.23 -4.03
N LEU A 144 -6.57 23.39 -5.34
CA LEU A 144 -6.53 24.70 -6.02
C LEU A 144 -7.63 25.64 -5.50
N ALA A 145 -8.86 25.15 -5.39
CA ALA A 145 -9.99 25.92 -4.85
C ALA A 145 -9.76 26.34 -3.38
N ALA A 146 -9.21 25.46 -2.57
CA ALA A 146 -8.87 25.76 -1.19
C ALA A 146 -7.73 26.79 -1.09
N ALA A 147 -6.69 26.68 -1.92
CA ALA A 147 -5.60 27.66 -1.97
C ALA A 147 -6.12 29.07 -2.34
N GLN A 148 -6.99 29.15 -3.35
CA GLN A 148 -7.63 30.40 -3.75
C GLN A 148 -8.47 31.01 -2.61
N ARG A 149 -9.29 30.19 -1.95
CA ARG A 149 -10.15 30.64 -0.83
C ARG A 149 -9.32 31.11 0.37
N LEU A 150 -8.19 30.48 0.63
CA LEU A 150 -7.29 30.83 1.75
C LEU A 150 -6.28 31.92 1.40
N GLY A 151 -6.21 32.37 0.14
CA GLY A 151 -5.25 33.36 -0.32
C GLY A 151 -3.81 32.86 -0.32
N VAL A 152 -3.59 31.53 -0.43
CA VAL A 152 -2.26 30.94 -0.50
C VAL A 152 -1.74 31.08 -1.94
N GLY A 153 -0.65 31.84 -2.10
CA GLY A 153 0.04 32.02 -3.38
C GLY A 153 1.31 31.19 -3.52
N GLY A 154 1.94 31.28 -4.70
CA GLY A 154 3.18 30.54 -4.99
C GLY A 154 2.97 29.04 -5.16
N LEU A 155 1.76 28.60 -5.46
CA LEU A 155 1.39 27.21 -5.69
C LEU A 155 1.69 26.81 -7.14
N PHE A 156 2.38 25.68 -7.32
CA PHE A 156 2.40 24.94 -8.57
C PHE A 156 1.49 23.72 -8.43
N HIS A 157 0.51 23.57 -9.32
CA HIS A 157 -0.44 22.47 -9.32
C HIS A 157 -0.63 21.95 -10.74
N SER A 158 -0.53 20.65 -10.92
CA SER A 158 -0.77 19.99 -12.21
C SER A 158 -2.18 19.40 -12.23
N LEU A 159 -2.89 19.58 -13.34
CA LEU A 159 -4.21 19.02 -13.59
C LEU A 159 -4.22 18.30 -14.93
N CYS A 160 -4.91 17.19 -14.99
CA CYS A 160 -5.23 16.51 -16.24
C CYS A 160 -6.51 17.13 -16.83
N ASP A 161 -6.37 17.99 -17.82
CA ASP A 161 -7.51 18.60 -18.52
C ASP A 161 -7.26 18.60 -20.04
N PRO A 162 -7.52 17.48 -20.72
CA PRO A 162 -7.33 17.39 -22.18
C PRO A 162 -8.14 18.38 -22.99
N ALA A 163 -9.29 18.83 -22.46
CA ALA A 163 -10.17 19.78 -23.18
C ALA A 163 -9.59 21.19 -23.20
N SER A 164 -8.84 21.58 -22.19
CA SER A 164 -8.19 22.90 -22.12
C SER A 164 -6.88 23.00 -22.88
N VAL A 165 -6.33 21.87 -23.36
CA VAL A 165 -5.03 21.81 -24.08
C VAL A 165 -5.17 21.62 -25.58
N SER A 166 -6.40 21.37 -26.06
CA SER A 166 -6.74 21.12 -27.49
C SER A 166 -7.00 22.40 -28.30
#